data_b4608060d2f695f6cde3a45ddeb7ed78
#
_entry.id   b4608060d2f695f6cde3a45ddeb7ed78
#
_cell.length_a   1.000
_cell.length_b   1.000
_cell.length_c   1.000
_cell.angle_alpha   90.00
_cell.angle_beta   90.00
_cell.angle_gamma   90.00
#
_symmetry.space_group_name_H-M   'P 1'
#
loop_
_entity.id
_entity.type
_entity.pdbx_description
1 polymer ?
#
loop_
_entity_poly.entity_id
_entity_poly.type
_entity_poly.pdbx_seq_one_letter_code
_entity_poly.pdbx_strand_id
1 'polypeptide(L)'
;YFNPADTAFPLGFNPMEVYDPSQRSNISSEIIGVLKRMFGDSWGPRLEYILRYTILALLEYPDTTMLDITRMLTDKKFRDKVLAQVKDTVVLQFWRVEFASWNEKFVAEAIAPVLNKVGAFVANPIIRNIIGQPKSTFNIREIMDSGKILVVNLSKGLIGEDNAAILGAFLVTKIQLAAMSRSDIQNVEDRRPFYLYVDEFQNFATDSFAVILSEARKYG
;
A
#
# COMPACT_ATOMS: atom_id res chain seq x y z
N TYR A 1 -0.96 -9.15 -18.39
CA TYR A 1 -1.57 -7.86 -18.68
C TYR A 1 -2.47 -7.43 -17.53
N PHE A 2 -2.22 -6.25 -16.97
CA PHE A 2 -3.03 -5.65 -15.90
C PHE A 2 -3.79 -4.45 -16.45
N ASN A 3 -5.13 -4.54 -16.48
CA ASN A 3 -6.02 -3.50 -16.97
C ASN A 3 -7.10 -3.19 -15.93
N PRO A 4 -6.92 -2.15 -15.12
CA PRO A 4 -7.93 -1.71 -14.14
C PRO A 4 -9.30 -1.37 -14.71
N ALA A 5 -9.39 -1.03 -16.00
CA ALA A 5 -10.65 -0.73 -16.67
C ALA A 5 -11.49 -1.98 -17.01
N ASP A 6 -10.93 -3.19 -16.88
CA ASP A 6 -11.67 -4.44 -17.02
C ASP A 6 -12.48 -4.72 -15.75
N THR A 7 -13.70 -4.21 -15.72
CA THR A 7 -14.61 -4.37 -14.58
C THR A 7 -15.33 -5.71 -14.55
N ALA A 8 -15.28 -6.49 -15.64
CA ALA A 8 -15.90 -7.81 -15.70
C ALA A 8 -15.01 -8.85 -14.98
N PHE A 9 -13.67 -8.69 -15.08
CA PHE A 9 -12.71 -9.57 -14.46
C PHE A 9 -11.61 -8.77 -13.74
N PRO A 10 -11.93 -8.10 -12.61
CA PRO A 10 -10.98 -7.25 -11.91
C PRO A 10 -9.85 -8.09 -11.32
N LEU A 11 -8.62 -7.79 -11.73
CA LEU A 11 -7.44 -8.41 -11.16
C LEU A 11 -7.15 -7.81 -9.78
N GLY A 12 -6.86 -8.66 -8.80
CA GLY A 12 -6.48 -8.23 -7.45
C GLY A 12 -5.07 -7.63 -7.44
N PHE A 13 -4.95 -6.48 -6.77
CA PHE A 13 -3.68 -5.87 -6.43
C PHE A 13 -3.78 -5.27 -5.03
N ASN A 14 -3.23 -5.99 -4.03
CA ASN A 14 -3.26 -5.56 -2.64
C ASN A 14 -1.95 -4.86 -2.25
N PRO A 15 -1.94 -3.53 -2.07
CA PRO A 15 -0.76 -2.82 -1.61
C PRO A 15 -0.26 -3.29 -0.23
N MET A 16 -1.17 -3.81 0.60
CA MET A 16 -0.89 -4.28 1.96
C MET A 16 -0.46 -5.76 2.02
N GLU A 17 -0.43 -6.48 0.90
CA GLU A 17 -0.01 -7.88 0.92
C GLU A 17 1.44 -8.02 1.39
N VAL A 18 1.65 -8.88 2.41
CA VAL A 18 2.95 -9.14 3.04
C VAL A 18 3.43 -10.53 2.60
N TYR A 19 4.54 -10.58 1.88
CA TYR A 19 5.21 -11.85 1.54
C TYR A 19 6.30 -12.19 2.57
N ASP A 20 6.96 -11.19 3.12
CA ASP A 20 7.98 -11.32 4.16
C ASP A 20 7.61 -10.42 5.36
N PRO A 21 7.39 -11.02 6.54
CA PRO A 21 7.07 -10.26 7.75
C PRO A 21 8.09 -9.16 8.11
N SER A 22 9.36 -9.30 7.74
CA SER A 22 10.38 -8.29 7.99
C SER A 22 10.14 -6.99 7.21
N GLN A 23 9.36 -7.04 6.14
CA GLN A 23 9.06 -5.89 5.28
C GLN A 23 7.86 -5.05 5.74
N ARG A 24 7.17 -5.42 6.83
CA ARG A 24 5.96 -4.70 7.29
C ARG A 24 6.19 -3.20 7.49
N SER A 25 7.30 -2.83 8.13
CA SER A 25 7.63 -1.41 8.35
C SER A 25 7.83 -0.65 7.03
N ASN A 26 8.52 -1.26 6.07
CA ASN A 26 8.73 -0.69 4.74
C ASN A 26 7.40 -0.54 4.01
N ILE A 27 6.58 -1.59 3.97
CA ILE A 27 5.24 -1.56 3.35
C ILE A 27 4.39 -0.44 3.96
N SER A 28 4.37 -0.30 5.29
CA SER A 28 3.64 0.78 5.96
C SER A 28 4.14 2.16 5.55
N SER A 29 5.45 2.36 5.53
CA SER A 29 6.07 3.64 5.16
C SER A 29 5.79 4.01 3.70
N GLU A 30 5.85 3.05 2.80
CA GLU A 30 5.57 3.24 1.39
C GLU A 30 4.10 3.58 1.12
N ILE A 31 3.15 2.88 1.76
CA ILE A 31 1.72 3.21 1.64
C ILE A 31 1.47 4.65 2.14
N ILE A 32 2.06 5.02 3.27
CA ILE A 32 1.96 6.38 3.80
C ILE A 32 2.55 7.39 2.83
N GLY A 33 3.71 7.10 2.24
CA GLY A 33 4.36 7.96 1.25
C GLY A 33 3.48 8.23 0.02
N VAL A 34 2.86 7.17 -0.53
CA VAL A 34 1.91 7.30 -1.65
C VAL A 34 0.72 8.19 -1.25
N LEU A 35 0.09 7.93 -0.10
CA LEU A 35 -1.08 8.69 0.35
C LEU A 35 -0.71 10.14 0.68
N LYS A 36 0.44 10.38 1.33
CA LYS A 36 0.94 11.71 1.65
C LYS A 36 1.13 12.57 0.40
N ARG A 37 1.71 11.98 -0.65
CA ARG A 37 1.88 12.67 -1.92
C ARG A 37 0.54 13.03 -2.57
N MET A 38 -0.42 12.11 -2.56
CA MET A 38 -1.73 12.34 -3.16
C MET A 38 -2.51 13.47 -2.48
N PHE A 39 -2.42 13.55 -1.15
CA PHE A 39 -3.21 14.49 -0.37
C PHE A 39 -2.47 15.80 -0.04
N GLY A 40 -1.18 15.88 -0.36
CA GLY A 40 -0.38 17.10 -0.30
C GLY A 40 -0.58 17.91 0.98
N ASP A 41 -0.91 19.19 0.85
CA ASP A 41 -1.06 20.15 1.96
C ASP A 41 -2.15 19.77 2.98
N SER A 42 -3.08 18.90 2.60
CA SER A 42 -4.11 18.40 3.52
C SER A 42 -3.63 17.25 4.42
N TRP A 43 -2.34 16.87 4.33
CA TRP A 43 -1.70 15.85 5.16
C TRP A 43 -1.20 16.43 6.47
N GLY A 44 -1.61 15.87 7.59
CA GLY A 44 -1.20 16.34 8.91
C GLY A 44 -0.49 15.28 9.74
N PRO A 45 0.35 15.69 10.72
CA PRO A 45 1.14 14.73 11.51
C PRO A 45 0.27 13.77 12.33
N ARG A 46 -0.86 14.23 12.88
CA ARG A 46 -1.80 13.35 13.62
C ARG A 46 -2.43 12.31 12.72
N LEU A 47 -2.82 12.67 11.48
CA LEU A 47 -3.35 11.75 10.49
C LEU A 47 -2.30 10.68 10.16
N GLU A 48 -1.06 11.09 9.87
CA GLU A 48 0.03 10.17 9.58
C GLU A 48 0.29 9.19 10.73
N TYR A 49 0.30 9.71 11.96
CA TYR A 49 0.51 8.92 13.17
C TYR A 49 -0.55 7.83 13.34
N ILE A 50 -1.84 8.19 13.29
CA ILE A 50 -2.95 7.24 13.41
C ILE A 50 -2.92 6.22 12.27
N LEU A 51 -2.73 6.68 11.04
CA LEU A 51 -2.71 5.81 9.87
C LEU A 51 -1.55 4.81 9.92
N ARG A 52 -0.36 5.22 10.37
CA ARG A 52 0.80 4.36 10.54
C ARG A 52 0.52 3.19 11.48
N TYR A 53 0.00 3.47 12.68
CA TYR A 53 -0.34 2.41 13.64
C TYR A 53 -1.51 1.55 13.19
N THR A 54 -2.43 2.12 12.40
CA THR A 54 -3.51 1.37 11.78
C THR A 54 -2.98 0.36 10.77
N ILE A 55 -2.12 0.81 9.84
CA ILE A 55 -1.52 -0.05 8.83
C ILE A 55 -0.64 -1.12 9.48
N LEU A 56 0.24 -0.75 10.42
CA LEU A 56 1.11 -1.71 11.10
C LEU A 56 0.33 -2.81 11.80
N ALA A 57 -0.76 -2.48 12.50
CA ALA A 57 -1.62 -3.48 13.12
C ALA A 57 -2.27 -4.41 12.09
N LEU A 58 -2.78 -3.87 10.99
CA LEU A 58 -3.41 -4.64 9.93
C LEU A 58 -2.42 -5.55 9.20
N LEU A 59 -1.16 -5.13 9.01
CA LEU A 59 -0.13 -5.95 8.37
C LEU A 59 0.26 -7.19 9.21
N GLU A 60 -0.10 -7.24 10.50
CA GLU A 60 0.07 -8.44 11.33
C GLU A 60 -1.16 -9.37 11.31
N TYR A 61 -2.28 -8.89 10.79
CA TYR A 61 -3.51 -9.67 10.68
C TYR A 61 -3.66 -10.23 9.26
N PRO A 62 -4.03 -11.51 9.07
CA PRO A 62 -4.09 -12.12 7.75
C PRO A 62 -5.19 -11.52 6.88
N ASP A 63 -4.96 -11.56 5.58
CA ASP A 63 -5.92 -11.23 4.54
C ASP A 63 -6.54 -9.82 4.62
N THR A 64 -5.80 -8.88 5.22
CA THR A 64 -6.21 -7.46 5.30
C THR A 64 -5.93 -6.70 3.99
N THR A 65 -6.72 -5.68 3.78
CA THR A 65 -6.68 -4.80 2.62
C THR A 65 -6.77 -3.33 3.03
N MET A 66 -6.60 -2.42 2.08
CA MET A 66 -6.80 -0.99 2.31
C MET A 66 -8.21 -0.65 2.83
N LEU A 67 -9.22 -1.51 2.55
CA LEU A 67 -10.58 -1.33 3.04
C LEU A 67 -10.69 -1.50 4.56
N ASP A 68 -9.81 -2.31 5.14
CA ASP A 68 -9.83 -2.60 6.58
C ASP A 68 -9.29 -1.45 7.43
N ILE A 69 -8.64 -0.45 6.81
CA ILE A 69 -8.22 0.78 7.51
C ILE A 69 -9.43 1.47 8.14
N THR A 70 -10.51 1.64 7.40
CA THR A 70 -11.74 2.26 7.93
C THR A 70 -12.39 1.41 9.01
N ARG A 71 -12.43 0.09 8.82
CA ARG A 71 -12.96 -0.85 9.83
C ARG A 71 -12.15 -0.83 11.12
N MET A 72 -10.83 -0.81 11.02
CA MET A 72 -9.96 -0.75 12.20
C MET A 72 -10.24 0.49 13.06
N LEU A 73 -10.60 1.61 12.43
CA LEU A 73 -10.90 2.87 13.10
C LEU A 73 -12.32 2.94 13.67
N THR A 74 -13.29 2.32 13.00
CA THR A 74 -14.72 2.50 13.32
C THR A 74 -15.39 1.28 13.95
N ASP A 75 -14.92 0.07 13.68
CA ASP A 75 -15.49 -1.18 14.23
C ASP A 75 -14.62 -1.73 15.38
N LYS A 76 -15.08 -1.52 16.59
CA LYS A 76 -14.38 -2.01 17.80
C LYS A 76 -14.22 -3.53 17.79
N LYS A 77 -15.23 -4.29 17.34
CA LYS A 77 -15.16 -5.76 17.34
C LYS A 77 -14.09 -6.27 16.36
N PHE A 78 -14.01 -5.65 15.20
CA PHE A 78 -12.95 -5.96 14.23
C PHE A 78 -11.57 -5.58 14.78
N ARG A 79 -11.46 -4.38 15.35
CA ARG A 79 -10.21 -3.90 15.98
C ARG A 79 -9.72 -4.84 17.06
N ASP A 80 -10.61 -5.30 17.95
CA ASP A 80 -10.24 -6.22 19.04
C ASP A 80 -9.71 -7.57 18.49
N LYS A 81 -10.30 -8.08 17.39
CA LYS A 81 -9.80 -9.29 16.70
C LYS A 81 -8.39 -9.09 16.11
N VAL A 82 -8.16 -7.95 15.46
CA VAL A 82 -6.84 -7.61 14.89
C VAL A 82 -5.81 -7.54 16.03
N LEU A 83 -6.11 -6.77 17.08
CA LEU A 83 -5.19 -6.55 18.21
C LEU A 83 -4.90 -7.83 19.03
N ALA A 84 -5.74 -8.85 18.93
CA ALA A 84 -5.46 -10.15 19.53
C ALA A 84 -4.33 -10.92 18.83
N GLN A 85 -4.01 -10.57 17.58
CA GLN A 85 -2.93 -11.21 16.80
C GLN A 85 -1.67 -10.36 16.64
N VAL A 86 -1.76 -9.05 16.92
CA VAL A 86 -0.61 -8.13 16.88
C VAL A 86 0.41 -8.53 17.93
N LYS A 87 1.68 -8.62 17.52
CA LYS A 87 2.83 -8.97 18.39
C LYS A 87 3.70 -7.76 18.73
N ASP A 88 3.69 -6.74 17.87
CA ASP A 88 4.47 -5.52 18.09
C ASP A 88 3.93 -4.77 19.32
N THR A 89 4.77 -4.69 20.35
CA THR A 89 4.42 -4.06 21.63
C THR A 89 4.17 -2.56 21.51
N VAL A 90 4.84 -1.87 20.58
CA VAL A 90 4.66 -0.43 20.35
C VAL A 90 3.31 -0.17 19.67
N VAL A 91 2.94 -1.02 18.72
CA VAL A 91 1.62 -0.97 18.08
C VAL A 91 0.51 -1.25 19.09
N LEU A 92 0.71 -2.26 19.96
CA LEU A 92 -0.22 -2.55 21.06
C LEU A 92 -0.33 -1.41 22.08
N GLN A 93 0.79 -0.75 22.42
CA GLN A 93 0.82 0.41 23.30
C GLN A 93 -0.06 1.54 22.76
N PHE A 94 0.08 1.87 21.47
CA PHE A 94 -0.76 2.89 20.83
C PHE A 94 -2.24 2.53 20.96
N TRP A 95 -2.64 1.33 20.57
CA TRP A 95 -4.06 0.96 20.49
C TRP A 95 -4.71 0.72 21.85
N ARG A 96 -4.01 0.01 22.76
CA ARG A 96 -4.58 -0.43 24.03
C ARG A 96 -4.45 0.61 25.16
N VAL A 97 -3.50 1.52 25.04
CA VAL A 97 -3.25 2.55 26.06
C VAL A 97 -3.61 3.93 25.54
N GLU A 98 -2.96 4.41 24.49
CA GLU A 98 -3.14 5.77 24.01
C GLU A 98 -4.53 5.96 23.37
N PHE A 99 -4.84 5.22 22.30
CA PHE A 99 -6.13 5.33 21.60
C PHE A 99 -7.31 4.98 22.52
N ALA A 100 -7.16 3.98 23.38
CA ALA A 100 -8.19 3.58 24.34
C ALA A 100 -8.47 4.64 25.43
N SER A 101 -7.53 5.54 25.71
CA SER A 101 -7.70 6.64 26.65
C SER A 101 -8.47 7.84 26.07
N TRP A 102 -8.63 7.89 24.75
CA TRP A 102 -9.31 9.01 24.09
C TRP A 102 -10.82 8.94 24.30
N ASN A 103 -11.43 10.08 24.60
CA ASN A 103 -12.88 10.16 24.66
C ASN A 103 -13.51 10.13 23.25
N GLU A 104 -14.77 9.77 23.14
CA GLU A 104 -15.49 9.57 21.87
C GLU A 104 -15.43 10.80 20.95
N LYS A 105 -15.55 12.01 21.50
CA LYS A 105 -15.48 13.26 20.72
C LYS A 105 -14.11 13.44 20.09
N PHE A 106 -13.04 13.20 20.86
CA PHE A 106 -11.67 13.30 20.36
C PHE A 106 -11.37 12.22 19.32
N VAL A 107 -11.83 10.98 19.55
CA VAL A 107 -11.70 9.89 18.57
C VAL A 107 -12.35 10.30 17.24
N ALA A 108 -13.61 10.76 17.28
CA ALA A 108 -14.33 11.16 16.07
C ALA A 108 -13.57 12.26 15.28
N GLU A 109 -13.04 13.28 15.97
CA GLU A 109 -12.26 14.34 15.38
C GLU A 109 -10.91 13.82 14.81
N ALA A 110 -10.21 12.99 15.57
CA ALA A 110 -8.87 12.53 15.21
C ALA A 110 -8.86 11.57 14.01
N ILE A 111 -9.88 10.70 13.89
CA ILE A 111 -9.97 9.72 12.79
C ILE A 111 -10.62 10.29 11.52
N ALA A 112 -11.41 11.37 11.61
CA ALA A 112 -12.13 11.93 10.47
C ALA A 112 -11.22 12.25 9.26
N PRO A 113 -10.03 12.86 9.41
CA PRO A 113 -9.14 13.09 8.29
C PRO A 113 -8.66 11.80 7.61
N VAL A 114 -8.43 10.72 8.36
CA VAL A 114 -8.06 9.41 7.81
C VAL A 114 -9.22 8.83 7.02
N LEU A 115 -10.43 8.81 7.62
CA LEU A 115 -11.63 8.29 6.98
C LEU A 115 -11.96 9.03 5.68
N ASN A 116 -11.83 10.35 5.66
CA ASN A 116 -12.08 11.17 4.49
C ASN A 116 -11.11 10.82 3.34
N LYS A 117 -9.83 10.63 3.65
CA LYS A 117 -8.82 10.34 2.62
C LYS A 117 -8.90 8.91 2.12
N VAL A 118 -8.95 7.94 3.02
CA VAL A 118 -9.10 6.53 2.64
C VAL A 118 -10.45 6.32 1.96
N GLY A 119 -11.53 6.91 2.49
CA GLY A 119 -12.87 6.82 1.93
C GLY A 119 -12.96 7.35 0.50
N ALA A 120 -12.22 8.42 0.17
CA ALA A 120 -12.26 9.02 -1.15
C ALA A 120 -11.87 8.03 -2.27
N PHE A 121 -10.80 7.25 -2.09
CA PHE A 121 -10.39 6.30 -3.12
C PHE A 121 -11.11 4.95 -3.03
N VAL A 122 -11.51 4.47 -1.83
CA VAL A 122 -12.29 3.22 -1.73
C VAL A 122 -13.76 3.40 -2.15
N ALA A 123 -14.24 4.62 -2.26
CA ALA A 123 -15.57 4.90 -2.79
C ALA A 123 -15.69 4.53 -4.29
N ASN A 124 -14.58 4.62 -5.04
CA ASN A 124 -14.59 4.24 -6.45
C ASN A 124 -14.67 2.71 -6.60
N PRO A 125 -15.69 2.16 -7.29
CA PRO A 125 -15.86 0.71 -7.44
C PRO A 125 -14.71 0.02 -8.16
N ILE A 126 -14.10 0.67 -9.16
CA ILE A 126 -12.96 0.12 -9.92
C ILE A 126 -11.78 -0.10 -8.96
N ILE A 127 -11.41 0.94 -8.22
CA ILE A 127 -10.31 0.87 -7.26
C ILE A 127 -10.62 -0.15 -6.16
N ARG A 128 -11.82 -0.07 -5.57
CA ARG A 128 -12.23 -0.96 -4.50
C ARG A 128 -12.16 -2.43 -4.88
N ASN A 129 -12.58 -2.80 -6.09
CA ASN A 129 -12.54 -4.17 -6.57
C ASN A 129 -11.12 -4.69 -6.83
N ILE A 130 -10.16 -3.80 -7.03
CA ILE A 130 -8.75 -4.14 -7.23
C ILE A 130 -8.02 -4.25 -5.90
N ILE A 131 -8.05 -3.18 -5.09
CA ILE A 131 -7.27 -3.11 -3.83
C ILE A 131 -7.97 -3.79 -2.63
N GLY A 132 -9.24 -4.15 -2.78
CA GLY A 132 -10.01 -4.85 -1.76
C GLY A 132 -9.90 -6.36 -1.82
N GLN A 133 -9.16 -6.92 -2.77
CA GLN A 133 -8.87 -8.36 -2.81
C GLN A 133 -7.70 -8.66 -1.88
N PRO A 134 -7.84 -9.64 -0.94
CA PRO A 134 -6.79 -9.94 0.04
C PRO A 134 -5.49 -10.42 -0.60
N LYS A 135 -5.59 -11.12 -1.73
CA LYS A 135 -4.44 -11.63 -2.49
C LYS A 135 -4.33 -10.94 -3.84
N SER A 136 -3.12 -10.54 -4.19
CA SER A 136 -2.83 -10.06 -5.53
C SER A 136 -2.86 -11.22 -6.52
N THR A 137 -3.42 -10.98 -7.71
CA THR A 137 -3.48 -11.98 -8.79
C THR A 137 -2.10 -12.29 -9.36
N PHE A 138 -1.13 -11.39 -9.17
CA PHE A 138 0.24 -11.54 -9.64
C PHE A 138 1.25 -11.11 -8.56
N ASN A 139 2.40 -11.79 -8.56
CA ASN A 139 3.52 -11.46 -7.67
C ASN A 139 4.62 -10.78 -8.49
N ILE A 140 4.95 -9.53 -8.15
CA ILE A 140 5.94 -8.73 -8.90
C ILE A 140 7.34 -9.35 -8.77
N ARG A 141 7.72 -9.86 -7.59
CA ARG A 141 8.99 -10.53 -7.37
C ARG A 141 9.12 -11.77 -8.27
N GLU A 142 8.09 -12.59 -8.34
CA GLU A 142 8.07 -13.76 -9.23
C GLU A 142 8.15 -13.36 -10.71
N ILE A 143 7.48 -12.28 -11.11
CA ILE A 143 7.57 -11.74 -12.49
C ILE A 143 9.00 -11.37 -12.82
N MET A 144 9.71 -10.66 -11.92
CA MET A 144 11.10 -10.27 -12.10
C MET A 144 12.02 -11.49 -12.24
N ASP A 145 11.94 -12.41 -11.28
CA ASP A 145 12.88 -13.53 -11.18
C ASP A 145 12.67 -14.57 -12.29
N SER A 146 11.42 -14.78 -12.72
CA SER A 146 11.10 -15.71 -13.83
C SER A 146 11.18 -15.05 -15.22
N GLY A 147 11.49 -13.73 -15.28
CA GLY A 147 11.63 -13.00 -16.54
C GLY A 147 10.35 -12.88 -17.34
N LYS A 148 9.22 -12.83 -16.64
CA LYS A 148 7.93 -12.56 -17.25
C LYS A 148 7.81 -11.08 -17.61
N ILE A 149 6.89 -10.75 -18.52
CA ILE A 149 6.60 -9.39 -18.94
C ILE A 149 5.29 -8.96 -18.26
N LEU A 150 5.32 -7.83 -17.54
CA LEU A 150 4.14 -7.18 -16.98
C LEU A 150 3.80 -5.94 -17.83
N VAL A 151 2.66 -5.97 -18.49
CA VAL A 151 2.10 -4.81 -19.21
C VAL A 151 0.95 -4.26 -18.39
N VAL A 152 1.00 -2.96 -18.07
CA VAL A 152 0.01 -2.26 -17.25
C VAL A 152 -0.63 -1.13 -18.04
N ASN A 153 -1.95 -1.11 -18.10
CA ASN A 153 -2.71 -0.06 -18.77
C ASN A 153 -3.44 0.82 -17.75
N LEU A 154 -2.87 1.96 -17.40
CA LEU A 154 -3.47 2.94 -16.49
C LEU A 154 -4.14 4.09 -17.27
N SER A 155 -4.95 3.76 -18.26
CA SER A 155 -5.62 4.74 -19.10
C SER A 155 -6.50 5.71 -18.29
N LYS A 156 -6.05 6.97 -18.16
CA LYS A 156 -6.76 8.03 -17.44
C LYS A 156 -8.17 8.25 -17.96
N GLY A 157 -8.38 8.12 -19.27
CA GLY A 157 -9.69 8.27 -19.91
C GLY A 157 -10.71 7.20 -19.50
N LEU A 158 -10.26 6.03 -19.05
CA LEU A 158 -11.12 4.93 -18.65
C LEU A 158 -11.36 4.86 -17.13
N ILE A 159 -10.33 5.09 -16.34
CA ILE A 159 -10.39 4.92 -14.87
C ILE A 159 -10.36 6.24 -14.09
N GLY A 160 -10.11 7.36 -14.76
CA GLY A 160 -9.93 8.67 -14.15
C GLY A 160 -8.49 8.95 -13.74
N GLU A 161 -8.10 10.22 -13.70
CA GLU A 161 -6.73 10.65 -13.44
C GLU A 161 -6.25 10.27 -12.05
N ASP A 162 -7.03 10.59 -11.01
CA ASP A 162 -6.69 10.29 -9.62
C ASP A 162 -6.53 8.78 -9.37
N ASN A 163 -7.41 7.96 -9.98
CA ASN A 163 -7.34 6.50 -9.87
C ASN A 163 -6.11 5.93 -10.57
N ALA A 164 -5.78 6.46 -11.75
CA ALA A 164 -4.56 6.07 -12.48
C ALA A 164 -3.30 6.43 -11.67
N ALA A 165 -3.27 7.63 -11.10
CA ALA A 165 -2.15 8.09 -10.28
C ALA A 165 -1.95 7.23 -9.04
N ILE A 166 -3.02 6.89 -8.29
CA ILE A 166 -2.91 6.09 -7.07
C ILE A 166 -2.48 4.64 -7.37
N LEU A 167 -3.11 4.00 -8.36
CA LEU A 167 -2.74 2.63 -8.73
C LEU A 167 -1.31 2.56 -9.25
N GLY A 168 -0.91 3.53 -10.08
CA GLY A 168 0.44 3.62 -10.60
C GLY A 168 1.48 3.85 -9.51
N ALA A 169 1.20 4.74 -8.56
CA ALA A 169 2.08 4.99 -7.42
C ALA A 169 2.25 3.74 -6.55
N PHE A 170 1.17 3.04 -6.20
CA PHE A 170 1.26 1.78 -5.46
C PHE A 170 2.01 0.70 -6.25
N LEU A 171 1.78 0.61 -7.57
CA LEU A 171 2.46 -0.37 -8.40
C LEU A 171 3.97 -0.11 -8.46
N VAL A 172 4.39 1.13 -8.70
CA VAL A 172 5.81 1.53 -8.70
C VAL A 172 6.46 1.22 -7.34
N THR A 173 5.76 1.52 -6.26
CA THR A 173 6.22 1.21 -4.90
C THR A 173 6.38 -0.30 -4.68
N LYS A 174 5.43 -1.11 -5.12
CA LYS A 174 5.56 -2.58 -5.04
C LYS A 174 6.67 -3.13 -5.93
N ILE A 175 6.92 -2.53 -7.09
CA ILE A 175 8.06 -2.88 -7.95
C ILE A 175 9.38 -2.60 -7.22
N GLN A 176 9.49 -1.44 -6.57
CA GLN A 176 10.66 -1.09 -5.77
C GLN A 176 10.88 -2.09 -4.62
N LEU A 177 9.85 -2.37 -3.82
CA LEU A 177 9.94 -3.33 -2.72
C LEU A 177 10.33 -4.73 -3.21
N ALA A 178 9.77 -5.17 -4.34
CA ALA A 178 10.13 -6.43 -4.97
C ALA A 178 11.60 -6.44 -5.43
N ALA A 179 12.08 -5.36 -6.04
CA ALA A 179 13.48 -5.22 -6.43
C ALA A 179 14.40 -5.25 -5.21
N MET A 180 14.11 -4.47 -4.15
CA MET A 180 14.91 -4.44 -2.93
C MET A 180 14.94 -5.80 -2.21
N SER A 181 13.85 -6.57 -2.24
CA SER A 181 13.78 -7.90 -1.65
C SER A 181 14.76 -8.89 -2.32
N ARG A 182 15.24 -8.59 -3.55
CA ARG A 182 16.24 -9.40 -4.27
C ARG A 182 17.64 -9.33 -3.65
N SER A 183 17.81 -8.56 -2.59
CA SER A 183 19.02 -8.56 -1.77
C SER A 183 19.31 -9.93 -1.12
N ASP A 184 18.31 -10.82 -1.03
CA ASP A 184 18.46 -12.22 -0.61
C ASP A 184 19.25 -13.07 -1.62
N ILE A 185 19.30 -12.67 -2.90
CA ILE A 185 20.15 -13.27 -3.93
C ILE A 185 21.57 -12.70 -3.74
N GLN A 186 22.49 -13.53 -3.22
CA GLN A 186 23.82 -13.09 -2.81
C GLN A 186 24.63 -12.50 -3.96
N ASN A 187 24.66 -13.18 -5.12
CA ASN A 187 25.40 -12.69 -6.28
C ASN A 187 24.52 -11.77 -7.13
N VAL A 188 24.97 -10.57 -7.36
CA VAL A 188 24.22 -9.59 -8.19
C VAL A 188 24.05 -10.11 -9.62
N GLU A 189 25.01 -10.86 -10.13
CA GLU A 189 24.98 -11.46 -11.47
C GLU A 189 23.88 -12.52 -11.65
N ASP A 190 23.44 -13.14 -10.56
CA ASP A 190 22.34 -14.10 -10.56
C ASP A 190 20.97 -13.41 -10.56
N ARG A 191 20.93 -12.08 -10.33
CA ARG A 191 19.71 -11.29 -10.40
C ARG A 191 19.38 -11.01 -11.85
N ARG A 192 18.31 -11.63 -12.34
CA ARG A 192 17.87 -11.40 -13.71
C ARG A 192 17.53 -9.93 -13.94
N PRO A 193 18.07 -9.24 -14.97
CA PRO A 193 17.74 -7.85 -15.25
C PRO A 193 16.24 -7.65 -15.48
N PHE A 194 15.67 -6.65 -14.83
CA PHE A 194 14.28 -6.25 -15.00
C PHE A 194 14.22 -4.79 -15.45
N TYR A 195 13.61 -4.55 -16.59
CA TYR A 195 13.53 -3.22 -17.20
C TYR A 195 12.15 -2.62 -16.93
N LEU A 196 12.13 -1.44 -16.30
CA LEU A 196 10.91 -0.67 -16.03
C LEU A 196 10.77 0.48 -17.02
N TYR A 197 9.75 0.43 -17.85
CA TYR A 197 9.37 1.50 -18.77
C TYR A 197 8.11 2.17 -18.25
N VAL A 198 8.15 3.47 -17.98
CA VAL A 198 7.03 4.24 -17.47
C VAL A 198 6.80 5.44 -18.37
N ASP A 199 5.69 5.41 -19.09
CA ASP A 199 5.22 6.56 -19.86
C ASP A 199 4.57 7.58 -18.91
N GLU A 200 4.78 8.88 -19.17
CA GLU A 200 4.31 9.98 -18.31
C GLU A 200 4.63 9.77 -16.82
N PHE A 201 5.87 9.36 -16.53
CA PHE A 201 6.32 8.98 -15.16
C PHE A 201 6.03 10.04 -14.08
N GLN A 202 5.94 11.32 -14.44
CA GLN A 202 5.65 12.43 -13.52
C GLN A 202 4.32 12.24 -12.78
N ASN A 203 3.40 11.46 -13.35
CA ASN A 203 2.12 11.14 -12.71
C ASN A 203 2.25 10.13 -11.57
N PHE A 204 3.32 9.32 -11.59
CA PHE A 204 3.56 8.21 -10.67
C PHE A 204 4.81 8.41 -9.79
N ALA A 205 5.57 9.49 -10.04
CA ALA A 205 6.82 9.75 -9.33
C ALA A 205 6.54 9.97 -7.83
N THR A 206 6.89 9.00 -7.00
CA THR A 206 6.91 9.07 -5.54
C THR A 206 8.35 9.19 -5.05
N ASP A 207 8.56 9.35 -3.74
CA ASP A 207 9.92 9.26 -3.17
C ASP A 207 10.53 7.89 -3.48
N SER A 208 9.71 6.84 -3.51
CA SER A 208 10.09 5.49 -3.96
C SER A 208 10.69 5.48 -5.36
N PHE A 209 10.17 6.31 -6.27
CA PHE A 209 10.73 6.41 -7.62
C PHE A 209 12.13 7.04 -7.63
N ALA A 210 12.38 8.04 -6.78
CA ALA A 210 13.71 8.62 -6.62
C ALA A 210 14.72 7.59 -6.09
N VAL A 211 14.30 6.71 -5.18
CA VAL A 211 15.12 5.59 -4.69
C VAL A 211 15.40 4.58 -5.81
N ILE A 212 14.38 4.23 -6.63
CA ILE A 212 14.59 3.36 -7.80
C ILE A 212 15.69 3.96 -8.69
N LEU A 213 15.60 5.23 -9.07
CA LEU A 213 16.58 5.88 -9.95
C LEU A 213 18.01 5.87 -9.38
N SER A 214 18.15 6.03 -8.07
CA SER A 214 19.45 6.10 -7.40
C SER A 214 20.06 4.73 -7.09
N GLU A 215 19.24 3.72 -6.83
CA GLU A 215 19.67 2.44 -6.26
C GLU A 215 19.33 1.20 -7.08
N ALA A 216 18.44 1.29 -8.07
CA ALA A 216 17.90 0.13 -8.80
C ALA A 216 18.99 -0.78 -9.36
N ARG A 217 20.11 -0.21 -9.83
CA ARG A 217 21.25 -0.95 -10.37
C ARG A 217 21.80 -2.01 -9.41
N LYS A 218 21.64 -1.82 -8.10
CA LYS A 218 22.12 -2.77 -7.09
C LYS A 218 21.27 -4.05 -7.02
N TYR A 219 20.05 -3.99 -7.55
CA TYR A 219 19.05 -5.05 -7.42
C TYR A 219 18.73 -5.80 -8.72
N GLY A 220 19.41 -5.44 -9.82
CA GLY A 220 19.30 -6.08 -11.16
C GLY A 220 18.28 -5.42 -12.08
#